data_88c0a2f7ca46ef6a0201e5014d00787b
#
_entry.id   88c0a2f7ca46ef6a0201e5014d00787b
#
_cell.length_a   1.000
_cell.length_b   1.000
_cell.length_c   1.000
_cell.angle_alpha   90.00
_cell.angle_beta   90.00
_cell.angle_gamma   90.00
#
_symmetry.space_group_name_H-M   'P 1'
#
loop_
_entity.id
_entity.type
_entity.pdbx_description
1 polymer ?
#
loop_
_entity_poly.entity_id
_entity_poly.type
_entity_poly.pdbx_seq_one_letter_code
_entity_poly.pdbx_strand_id
1 'polypeptide(L)'
;MSGTKVVLTSDEVTMSDFGDDAFQAFMCTFPIGFLGKFVEEKIGVEILPDGRPKFASYGLRKVEALLQEKLGEENVVVAHPRMLHKFVGEDTKIIGVSCHDPMGMAYVSTTYNSLIHMGGDAINYHHFKKLMQHPSIAGRNRKKTKLIAGGPGVWQINDTGMQDRFGIDMLIYGDAEMDLPGIFQRLIDGEDVGREVKMQAVDASIAGIPLIRRASSFGCVEITRGCGRNCQFCYPTMRRRYSFPLSYIMKEVEVNIKGGSKSIFLVTDDVFLYDTHPNFVPNRESMVKLISSIANYPGVKEIHISHAAMAPAVKDPKMIEEISPYLLEKTRRRLRGKRYVTAEIGVETGSVRILKKSMGGKALPFKVDDWHQIINTGLGVLNDNSWYPLCTFMTGTPDETEDDVLATLELLDTIKDRTLFYVPVIFIPIEGTRWSKEARRGLDHLSDLQWEIITTGWKRNMRIWASDQIKKMLPFVGLPMYWFYLRWVHGSKTVGPVMRFFGFPDSMFRRRVNKPCDATYCGSAAKMKIAEQPPIAANGGN
;
A
#
# COMPACT_ATOMS: atom_id res chain seq x y z
N MET A 1 8.50 10.45 34.89
CA MET A 1 7.07 10.33 34.53
C MET A 1 6.69 8.87 34.57
N SER A 2 5.54 8.51 35.15
CA SER A 2 5.11 7.10 35.26
C SER A 2 4.99 6.42 33.90
N GLY A 3 4.37 7.02 32.94
CA GLY A 3 4.16 6.46 31.59
C GLY A 3 2.97 5.51 31.50
N THR A 4 2.53 5.23 30.27
CA THR A 4 1.46 4.25 29.97
C THR A 4 2.07 2.87 29.74
N LYS A 5 1.45 1.80 30.23
CA LYS A 5 2.01 0.43 30.13
C LYS A 5 2.27 -0.02 28.70
N VAL A 6 1.34 0.27 27.78
CA VAL A 6 1.44 -0.07 26.34
C VAL A 6 1.27 1.20 25.54
N VAL A 7 2.31 1.61 24.84
CA VAL A 7 2.31 2.76 23.94
C VAL A 7 2.38 2.24 22.51
N LEU A 8 1.34 2.49 21.74
CA LEU A 8 1.27 2.15 20.33
C LEU A 8 1.59 3.38 19.48
N THR A 9 2.27 3.20 18.36
CA THR A 9 2.61 4.30 17.43
C THR A 9 2.89 3.76 16.02
N SER A 10 3.11 4.66 15.09
CA SER A 10 3.68 4.40 13.76
C SER A 10 4.54 5.59 13.33
N ASP A 11 5.25 5.47 12.21
CA ASP A 11 5.93 6.62 11.63
C ASP A 11 4.92 7.70 11.16
N GLU A 12 5.42 8.92 10.92
CA GLU A 12 4.57 10.06 10.56
C GLU A 12 3.81 9.85 9.25
N VAL A 13 4.38 9.11 8.28
CA VAL A 13 3.72 8.80 7.00
C VAL A 13 2.54 7.86 7.23
N THR A 14 2.78 6.75 7.94
CA THR A 14 1.74 5.75 8.25
C THR A 14 0.64 6.34 9.16
N MET A 15 0.97 7.35 9.98
CA MET A 15 0.01 8.04 10.85
C MET A 15 -0.79 9.12 10.11
N SER A 16 -0.25 9.68 9.02
CA SER A 16 -0.81 10.84 8.31
C SER A 16 -2.18 10.56 7.70
N ASP A 17 -3.02 11.60 7.66
CA ASP A 17 -4.25 11.64 6.88
C ASP A 17 -4.09 12.41 5.56
N PHE A 18 -2.90 12.97 5.29
CA PHE A 18 -2.58 13.75 4.08
C PHE A 18 -3.64 14.79 3.70
N GLY A 19 -4.33 15.38 4.68
CA GLY A 19 -5.42 16.31 4.43
C GLY A 19 -6.63 15.64 3.76
N ASP A 20 -6.86 14.37 4.07
CA ASP A 20 -7.95 13.54 3.56
C ASP A 20 -7.81 13.14 2.07
N ASP A 21 -6.56 13.08 1.56
CA ASP A 21 -6.27 12.62 0.20
C ASP A 21 -5.35 11.38 0.20
N ALA A 22 -5.96 10.20 0.14
CA ALA A 22 -5.24 8.92 0.14
C ALA A 22 -4.24 8.77 -1.03
N PHE A 23 -4.43 9.50 -2.15
CA PHE A 23 -3.48 9.47 -3.26
C PHE A 23 -2.12 10.09 -2.89
N GLN A 24 -2.09 11.02 -1.93
CA GLN A 24 -0.85 11.60 -1.45
C GLN A 24 0.03 10.56 -0.72
N ALA A 25 -0.58 9.58 -0.06
CA ALA A 25 0.17 8.48 0.58
C ALA A 25 1.02 7.70 -0.42
N PHE A 26 0.53 7.54 -1.65
CA PHE A 26 1.26 6.89 -2.74
C PHE A 26 2.57 7.63 -3.08
N MET A 27 2.60 8.97 -2.94
CA MET A 27 3.79 9.77 -3.21
C MET A 27 4.92 9.50 -2.20
N CYS A 28 4.62 8.93 -1.03
CA CYS A 28 5.62 8.56 -0.02
C CYS A 28 6.47 7.34 -0.39
N THR A 29 6.11 6.64 -1.45
CA THR A 29 6.90 5.54 -2.03
C THR A 29 8.07 6.03 -2.88
N PHE A 30 8.11 7.32 -3.20
CA PHE A 30 9.16 7.94 -4.03
C PHE A 30 10.38 8.34 -3.18
N PRO A 31 11.57 8.52 -3.82
CA PRO A 31 12.77 8.98 -3.15
C PRO A 31 12.58 10.37 -2.52
N ILE A 32 13.08 10.56 -1.31
CA ILE A 32 12.96 11.82 -0.58
C ILE A 32 13.58 13.02 -1.33
N GLY A 33 14.67 12.80 -2.05
CA GLY A 33 15.35 13.84 -2.84
C GLY A 33 14.53 14.34 -4.04
N PHE A 34 13.56 13.57 -4.51
CA PHE A 34 12.75 13.94 -5.67
C PHE A 34 11.51 14.77 -5.32
N LEU A 35 10.78 14.36 -4.29
CA LEU A 35 9.51 14.99 -3.90
C LEU A 35 9.49 15.42 -2.43
N GLY A 36 10.57 15.19 -1.66
CA GLY A 36 10.57 15.29 -0.22
C GLY A 36 9.93 16.57 0.31
N LYS A 37 10.36 17.73 -0.12
CA LYS A 37 9.80 19.00 0.36
C LYS A 37 8.31 19.13 0.10
N PHE A 38 7.85 18.77 -1.09
CA PHE A 38 6.43 18.87 -1.49
C PHE A 38 5.53 17.91 -0.71
N VAL A 39 6.03 16.69 -0.46
CA VAL A 39 5.29 15.66 0.26
C VAL A 39 5.38 15.88 1.77
N GLU A 40 6.54 16.29 2.28
CA GLU A 40 6.74 16.53 3.72
C GLU A 40 5.80 17.60 4.30
N GLU A 41 5.47 18.64 3.54
CA GLU A 41 4.50 19.66 3.95
C GLU A 41 3.08 19.10 4.15
N LYS A 42 2.79 17.93 3.56
CA LYS A 42 1.48 17.27 3.63
C LYS A 42 1.45 16.08 4.58
N ILE A 43 2.62 15.63 5.05
CA ILE A 43 2.72 14.56 6.03
C ILE A 43 2.35 15.13 7.39
N GLY A 44 1.31 14.59 7.99
CA GLY A 44 0.93 14.95 9.34
C GLY A 44 -0.48 14.54 9.68
N VAL A 45 -0.77 14.65 10.95
CA VAL A 45 -2.10 14.51 11.51
C VAL A 45 -2.20 15.48 12.69
N GLU A 46 -3.39 16.02 12.92
CA GLU A 46 -3.67 16.90 14.04
C GLU A 46 -3.32 16.20 15.37
N ILE A 47 -2.53 16.87 16.21
CA ILE A 47 -2.18 16.38 17.54
C ILE A 47 -3.17 16.99 18.53
N LEU A 48 -3.88 16.13 19.24
CA LEU A 48 -4.82 16.54 20.30
C LEU A 48 -4.05 17.14 21.51
N PRO A 49 -4.70 17.97 22.34
CA PRO A 49 -4.06 18.60 23.50
C PRO A 49 -3.36 17.62 24.44
N ASP A 50 -3.87 16.40 24.54
CA ASP A 50 -3.30 15.33 25.37
C ASP A 50 -2.09 14.64 24.72
N GLY A 51 -1.77 14.93 23.49
CA GLY A 51 -0.63 14.37 22.74
C GLY A 51 -0.98 13.15 21.89
N ARG A 52 -2.23 12.71 21.88
CA ARG A 52 -2.70 11.65 20.98
C ARG A 52 -2.94 12.21 19.58
N PRO A 53 -2.80 11.38 18.53
CA PRO A 53 -3.19 11.78 17.19
C PRO A 53 -4.71 11.76 17.06
N LYS A 54 -5.27 12.75 16.35
CA LYS A 54 -6.71 12.79 16.02
C LYS A 54 -7.11 11.56 15.21
N PHE A 55 -6.31 11.22 14.20
CA PHE A 55 -6.45 10.04 13.37
C PHE A 55 -5.23 9.13 13.51
N ALA A 56 -5.39 7.84 13.28
CA ALA A 56 -4.30 6.88 13.16
C ALA A 56 -4.66 5.80 12.14
N SER A 57 -3.68 5.03 11.66
CA SER A 57 -3.95 3.96 10.71
C SER A 57 -4.99 2.97 11.25
N TYR A 58 -5.86 2.49 10.37
CA TYR A 58 -7.00 1.64 10.76
C TYR A 58 -6.56 0.38 11.52
N GLY A 59 -5.51 -0.33 11.04
CA GLY A 59 -4.99 -1.50 11.75
C GLY A 59 -4.51 -1.15 13.17
N LEU A 60 -3.87 0.02 13.36
CA LEU A 60 -3.43 0.46 14.68
C LEU A 60 -4.62 0.77 15.61
N ARG A 61 -5.73 1.34 15.07
CA ARG A 61 -6.98 1.54 15.82
C ARG A 61 -7.65 0.22 16.23
N LYS A 62 -7.56 -0.81 15.38
CA LYS A 62 -8.01 -2.17 15.73
C LYS A 62 -7.20 -2.76 16.87
N VAL A 63 -5.88 -2.66 16.79
CA VAL A 63 -4.98 -3.12 17.85
C VAL A 63 -5.21 -2.35 19.15
N GLU A 64 -5.38 -1.03 19.09
CA GLU A 64 -5.74 -0.21 20.25
C GLU A 64 -7.02 -0.72 20.92
N ALA A 65 -8.10 -0.88 20.14
CA ALA A 65 -9.39 -1.33 20.66
C ALA A 65 -9.31 -2.73 21.29
N LEU A 66 -8.62 -3.65 20.63
CA LEU A 66 -8.39 -5.02 21.07
C LEU A 66 -7.63 -5.08 22.40
N LEU A 67 -6.53 -4.35 22.51
CA LEU A 67 -5.71 -4.33 23.73
C LEU A 67 -6.42 -3.60 24.88
N GLN A 68 -7.13 -2.51 24.59
CA GLN A 68 -7.93 -1.80 25.60
C GLN A 68 -9.03 -2.66 26.20
N GLU A 69 -9.64 -3.54 25.38
CA GLU A 69 -10.67 -4.46 25.87
C GLU A 69 -10.11 -5.48 26.89
N LYS A 70 -8.87 -5.91 26.69
CA LYS A 70 -8.25 -6.98 27.49
C LYS A 70 -7.36 -6.47 28.62
N LEU A 71 -6.69 -5.34 28.43
CA LEU A 71 -5.70 -4.81 29.36
C LEU A 71 -6.19 -3.58 30.16
N GLY A 72 -7.36 -3.04 29.80
CA GLY A 72 -7.90 -1.78 30.33
C GLY A 72 -7.54 -0.57 29.48
N GLU A 73 -8.47 0.37 29.36
CA GLU A 73 -8.33 1.56 28.50
C GLU A 73 -7.19 2.47 28.98
N GLU A 74 -7.00 2.59 30.29
CA GLU A 74 -5.96 3.40 30.92
C GLU A 74 -4.54 2.88 30.68
N ASN A 75 -4.41 1.59 30.35
CA ASN A 75 -3.12 0.92 30.15
C ASN A 75 -2.62 0.95 28.70
N VAL A 76 -3.46 1.40 27.74
CA VAL A 76 -3.14 1.35 26.31
C VAL A 76 -3.43 2.69 25.63
N VAL A 77 -2.46 3.25 24.94
CA VAL A 77 -2.60 4.50 24.22
C VAL A 77 -1.95 4.43 22.83
N VAL A 78 -2.60 5.03 21.83
CA VAL A 78 -1.95 5.41 20.58
C VAL A 78 -1.39 6.81 20.74
N ALA A 79 -0.06 6.93 20.65
CA ALA A 79 0.67 8.18 20.77
C ALA A 79 1.08 8.70 19.38
N HIS A 80 0.98 10.03 19.18
CA HIS A 80 1.60 10.65 18.01
C HIS A 80 3.12 10.48 18.07
N PRO A 81 3.83 10.14 16.98
CA PRO A 81 5.28 9.88 17.03
C PRO A 81 6.10 11.04 17.62
N ARG A 82 5.69 12.29 17.38
CA ARG A 82 6.37 13.47 18.00
C ARG A 82 6.09 13.63 19.49
N MET A 83 5.08 12.95 20.05
CA MET A 83 4.62 13.09 21.43
C MET A 83 4.89 11.86 22.30
N LEU A 84 5.71 10.92 21.83
CA LEU A 84 6.07 9.71 22.57
C LEU A 84 6.60 10.01 23.97
N HIS A 85 7.34 11.09 24.14
CA HIS A 85 7.88 11.52 25.43
C HIS A 85 6.80 11.79 26.50
N LYS A 86 5.55 12.06 26.12
CA LYS A 86 4.45 12.24 27.08
C LYS A 86 3.91 10.92 27.65
N PHE A 87 4.08 9.82 26.92
CA PHE A 87 3.46 8.55 27.24
C PHE A 87 4.48 7.46 27.64
N VAL A 88 5.71 7.56 27.14
CA VAL A 88 6.78 6.60 27.48
C VAL A 88 7.45 7.05 28.78
N GLY A 89 7.45 6.20 29.77
CA GLY A 89 8.00 6.46 31.10
C GLY A 89 8.46 5.19 31.80
N GLU A 90 8.62 5.26 33.13
CA GLU A 90 9.16 4.16 33.95
C GLU A 90 8.26 2.93 33.99
N ASP A 91 6.93 3.12 33.89
CA ASP A 91 5.93 2.04 33.92
C ASP A 91 5.67 1.43 32.55
N THR A 92 6.26 2.02 31.48
CA THR A 92 6.06 1.51 30.12
C THR A 92 6.74 0.16 29.94
N LYS A 93 5.93 -0.85 29.59
CA LYS A 93 6.38 -2.23 29.36
C LYS A 93 6.57 -2.53 27.88
N ILE A 94 5.69 -1.95 27.04
CA ILE A 94 5.69 -2.22 25.60
C ILE A 94 5.54 -0.91 24.81
N ILE A 95 6.42 -0.76 23.80
CA ILE A 95 6.22 0.18 22.71
C ILE A 95 5.92 -0.65 21.46
N GLY A 96 4.69 -0.57 20.96
CA GLY A 96 4.25 -1.26 19.74
C GLY A 96 4.28 -0.31 18.54
N VAL A 97 4.98 -0.71 17.47
CA VAL A 97 5.10 0.05 16.23
C VAL A 97 4.38 -0.67 15.11
N SER A 98 3.38 0.00 14.52
CA SER A 98 2.76 -0.48 13.29
C SER A 98 3.54 0.01 12.08
N CYS A 99 3.91 -0.90 11.18
CA CYS A 99 4.65 -0.57 9.96
C CYS A 99 3.95 -1.11 8.71
N HIS A 100 3.87 -0.25 7.69
CA HIS A 100 3.24 -0.59 6.41
C HIS A 100 4.29 -0.89 5.33
N ASP A 101 5.23 0.03 5.11
CA ASP A 101 6.33 -0.11 4.13
C ASP A 101 7.62 0.48 4.71
N PRO A 102 8.11 -0.08 5.85
CA PRO A 102 9.15 0.55 6.69
C PRO A 102 10.51 0.64 6.01
N MET A 103 10.79 -0.18 5.01
CA MET A 103 12.07 -0.19 4.28
C MET A 103 11.91 0.27 2.83
N GLY A 104 10.70 0.69 2.41
CA GLY A 104 10.45 1.08 1.03
C GLY A 104 10.58 -0.09 0.04
N MET A 105 10.13 -1.28 0.42
CA MET A 105 10.32 -2.51 -0.35
C MET A 105 9.02 -3.10 -0.90
N ALA A 106 7.87 -2.44 -0.73
CA ALA A 106 6.60 -2.83 -1.34
C ALA A 106 6.66 -2.69 -2.88
N TYR A 107 5.69 -3.25 -3.59
CA TYR A 107 5.64 -3.25 -5.07
C TYR A 107 5.89 -1.85 -5.67
N VAL A 108 5.16 -0.89 -5.18
CA VAL A 108 5.22 0.49 -5.67
C VAL A 108 6.55 1.12 -5.31
N SER A 109 6.96 1.07 -4.04
CA SER A 109 8.23 1.64 -3.58
C SER A 109 9.42 1.03 -4.30
N THR A 110 9.46 -0.30 -4.45
CA THR A 110 10.54 -0.98 -5.18
C THR A 110 10.60 -0.50 -6.63
N THR A 111 9.44 -0.44 -7.31
CA THR A 111 9.40 -0.06 -8.72
C THR A 111 9.82 1.40 -8.91
N TYR A 112 9.17 2.33 -8.20
CA TYR A 112 9.36 3.77 -8.48
C TYR A 112 10.61 4.34 -7.85
N ASN A 113 11.01 3.88 -6.65
CA ASN A 113 12.27 4.29 -6.06
C ASN A 113 13.46 3.86 -6.94
N SER A 114 13.40 2.66 -7.51
CA SER A 114 14.43 2.17 -8.43
C SER A 114 14.40 2.90 -9.77
N LEU A 115 13.22 3.23 -10.31
CA LEU A 115 13.08 3.94 -11.59
C LEU A 115 13.60 5.37 -11.51
N ILE A 116 13.30 6.08 -10.45
CA ILE A 116 13.64 7.49 -10.31
C ILE A 116 15.10 7.64 -9.90
N HIS A 117 15.59 6.77 -9.02
CA HIS A 117 16.98 6.67 -8.55
C HIS A 117 17.65 8.02 -8.19
N MET A 118 16.83 8.99 -7.80
CA MET A 118 17.23 10.35 -7.47
C MET A 118 17.24 10.56 -5.96
N GLY A 119 18.40 10.46 -5.36
CA GLY A 119 18.62 11.11 -4.09
C GLY A 119 18.02 10.46 -2.86
N GLY A 120 18.32 9.18 -2.63
CA GLY A 120 18.20 8.60 -1.31
C GLY A 120 17.05 7.65 -1.09
N ASP A 121 16.75 7.44 0.16
CA ASP A 121 15.75 6.50 0.65
C ASP A 121 14.32 6.91 0.23
N ALA A 122 13.41 5.95 0.10
CA ALA A 122 12.00 6.24 -0.02
C ALA A 122 11.53 7.07 1.20
N ILE A 123 10.58 7.97 1.00
CA ILE A 123 10.04 8.82 2.08
C ILE A 123 9.53 7.95 3.24
N ASN A 124 8.86 6.83 2.95
CA ASN A 124 8.41 5.87 3.96
C ASN A 124 9.56 5.39 4.86
N TYR A 125 10.67 4.95 4.25
CA TYR A 125 11.83 4.47 5.00
C TYR A 125 12.48 5.60 5.80
N HIS A 126 12.58 6.80 5.23
CA HIS A 126 13.13 7.96 5.95
C HIS A 126 12.37 8.23 7.25
N HIS A 127 11.03 8.26 7.20
CA HIS A 127 10.20 8.51 8.38
C HIS A 127 10.22 7.35 9.37
N PHE A 128 10.25 6.11 8.90
CA PHE A 128 10.40 4.96 9.79
C PHE A 128 11.75 4.99 10.53
N LYS A 129 12.84 5.28 9.83
CA LYS A 129 14.18 5.46 10.42
C LYS A 129 14.19 6.58 11.47
N LYS A 130 13.55 7.71 11.16
CA LYS A 130 13.40 8.84 12.09
C LYS A 130 12.64 8.42 13.37
N LEU A 131 11.56 7.64 13.23
CA LEU A 131 10.84 7.08 14.37
C LEU A 131 11.73 6.18 15.23
N MET A 132 12.50 5.27 14.63
CA MET A 132 13.41 4.38 15.37
C MET A 132 14.51 5.14 16.12
N GLN A 133 14.89 6.33 15.63
CA GLN A 133 15.86 7.22 16.27
C GLN A 133 15.24 8.14 17.33
N HIS A 134 13.91 8.11 17.53
CA HIS A 134 13.27 8.95 18.54
C HIS A 134 13.82 8.65 19.95
N PRO A 135 14.17 9.68 20.78
CA PRO A 135 14.79 9.46 22.09
C PRO A 135 14.03 8.50 23.01
N SER A 136 12.69 8.57 23.02
CA SER A 136 11.86 7.64 23.81
C SER A 136 11.94 6.18 23.33
N ILE A 137 12.35 5.91 22.08
CA ILE A 137 12.54 4.56 21.54
C ILE A 137 14.00 4.14 21.69
N ALA A 138 14.92 4.93 21.13
CA ALA A 138 16.36 4.60 21.12
C ALA A 138 16.96 4.58 22.54
N GLY A 139 16.55 5.51 23.40
CA GLY A 139 17.05 5.67 24.78
C GLY A 139 16.28 4.87 25.84
N ARG A 140 15.30 4.03 25.44
CA ARG A 140 14.51 3.25 26.40
C ARG A 140 15.35 2.24 27.19
N ASN A 141 14.95 1.93 28.39
CA ASN A 141 15.53 0.83 29.14
C ASN A 141 15.06 -0.53 28.57
N ARG A 142 15.88 -1.14 27.70
CA ARG A 142 15.56 -2.39 26.99
C ARG A 142 15.27 -3.59 27.90
N LYS A 143 15.71 -3.57 29.16
CA LYS A 143 15.38 -4.61 30.14
C LYS A 143 13.95 -4.48 30.65
N LYS A 144 13.41 -3.26 30.72
CA LYS A 144 12.07 -2.96 31.24
C LYS A 144 11.03 -2.80 30.14
N THR A 145 11.39 -2.17 29.01
CA THR A 145 10.50 -1.78 27.93
C THR A 145 10.87 -2.50 26.64
N LYS A 146 9.99 -3.35 26.15
CA LYS A 146 10.15 -4.06 24.88
C LYS A 146 9.65 -3.22 23.71
N LEU A 147 10.40 -3.21 22.61
CA LEU A 147 10.01 -2.62 21.34
C LEU A 147 9.53 -3.72 20.41
N ILE A 148 8.29 -3.62 19.97
CA ILE A 148 7.64 -4.63 19.13
C ILE A 148 7.22 -3.96 17.82
N ALA A 149 7.53 -4.59 16.69
CA ALA A 149 7.06 -4.16 15.39
C ALA A 149 6.07 -5.18 14.81
N GLY A 150 4.99 -4.69 14.23
CA GLY A 150 3.96 -5.49 13.57
C GLY A 150 3.34 -4.73 12.40
N GLY A 151 2.42 -5.38 11.69
CA GLY A 151 1.74 -4.82 10.52
C GLY A 151 2.26 -5.39 9.20
N PRO A 152 1.65 -5.00 8.06
CA PRO A 152 1.86 -5.65 6.77
C PRO A 152 3.29 -5.53 6.23
N GLY A 153 4.07 -4.56 6.71
CA GLY A 153 5.45 -4.34 6.28
C GLY A 153 6.53 -4.98 7.16
N VAL A 154 6.16 -5.70 8.22
CA VAL A 154 7.14 -6.24 9.20
C VAL A 154 8.17 -7.18 8.57
N TRP A 155 7.80 -7.92 7.53
CA TRP A 155 8.68 -8.81 6.78
C TRP A 155 9.90 -8.10 6.20
N GLN A 156 9.77 -6.82 5.83
CA GLN A 156 10.88 -6.03 5.29
C GLN A 156 12.00 -5.81 6.30
N ILE A 157 11.66 -5.68 7.58
CA ILE A 157 12.63 -5.51 8.66
C ILE A 157 13.45 -6.80 8.82
N ASN A 158 12.79 -7.96 8.73
CA ASN A 158 13.44 -9.27 8.79
C ASN A 158 14.34 -9.51 7.57
N ASP A 159 13.80 -9.33 6.36
CA ASP A 159 14.51 -9.56 5.09
C ASP A 159 15.78 -8.71 4.96
N THR A 160 15.79 -7.52 5.56
CA THR A 160 16.95 -6.62 5.55
C THR A 160 17.90 -6.81 6.72
N GLY A 161 17.56 -7.68 7.69
CA GLY A 161 18.34 -7.87 8.91
C GLY A 161 18.39 -6.63 9.82
N MET A 162 17.42 -5.72 9.69
CA MET A 162 17.43 -4.43 10.40
C MET A 162 16.85 -4.52 11.82
N GLN A 163 16.34 -5.68 12.25
CA GLN A 163 15.75 -5.86 13.58
C GLN A 163 16.71 -5.45 14.69
N ASP A 164 17.93 -5.97 14.68
CA ASP A 164 18.93 -5.66 15.71
C ASP A 164 19.41 -4.21 15.62
N ARG A 165 19.60 -3.70 14.43
CA ARG A 165 20.07 -2.33 14.20
C ARG A 165 19.08 -1.27 14.70
N PHE A 166 17.78 -1.53 14.55
CA PHE A 166 16.73 -0.68 15.12
C PHE A 166 16.43 -1.00 16.58
N GLY A 167 17.06 -2.04 17.13
CA GLY A 167 16.83 -2.46 18.50
C GLY A 167 15.43 -2.97 18.74
N ILE A 168 14.79 -3.57 17.75
CA ILE A 168 13.45 -4.16 17.86
C ILE A 168 13.59 -5.51 18.55
N ASP A 169 12.87 -5.66 19.67
CA ASP A 169 12.98 -6.87 20.49
C ASP A 169 12.16 -8.02 19.90
N MET A 170 11.01 -7.72 19.24
CA MET A 170 10.13 -8.73 18.67
C MET A 170 9.46 -8.26 17.37
N LEU A 171 9.33 -9.17 16.39
CA LEU A 171 8.55 -9.01 15.18
C LEU A 171 7.27 -9.86 15.27
N ILE A 172 6.12 -9.26 14.94
CA ILE A 172 4.83 -9.93 14.95
C ILE A 172 4.23 -9.94 13.55
N TYR A 173 3.93 -11.14 13.06
CA TYR A 173 3.34 -11.40 11.76
C TYR A 173 1.90 -11.90 11.88
N GLY A 174 1.06 -11.60 10.91
CA GLY A 174 -0.31 -12.11 10.83
C GLY A 174 -1.34 -11.25 11.54
N ASP A 175 -2.51 -11.85 11.81
CA ASP A 175 -3.66 -11.15 12.38
C ASP A 175 -3.60 -11.07 13.89
N ALA A 176 -3.84 -9.87 14.43
CA ALA A 176 -3.65 -9.58 15.84
C ALA A 176 -4.79 -10.10 16.76
N GLU A 177 -5.96 -10.38 16.21
CA GLU A 177 -7.22 -10.46 16.94
C GLU A 177 -7.28 -11.56 18.00
N MET A 178 -6.63 -12.71 17.75
CA MET A 178 -6.72 -13.86 18.68
C MET A 178 -5.63 -13.83 19.74
N ASP A 179 -4.41 -13.69 19.34
CA ASP A 179 -3.25 -14.04 20.18
C ASP A 179 -2.54 -12.82 20.79
N LEU A 180 -2.68 -11.63 20.15
CA LEU A 180 -1.93 -10.45 20.56
C LEU A 180 -2.15 -10.04 22.03
N PRO A 181 -3.39 -10.02 22.57
CA PRO A 181 -3.59 -9.65 23.96
C PRO A 181 -2.88 -10.60 24.95
N GLY A 182 -2.90 -11.90 24.65
CA GLY A 182 -2.20 -12.90 25.47
C GLY A 182 -0.68 -12.73 25.43
N ILE A 183 -0.13 -12.44 24.24
CA ILE A 183 1.30 -12.17 24.07
C ILE A 183 1.71 -10.92 24.85
N PHE A 184 0.92 -9.85 24.74
CA PHE A 184 1.22 -8.60 25.45
C PHE A 184 1.12 -8.76 26.96
N GLN A 185 0.14 -9.53 27.46
CA GLN A 185 0.03 -9.81 28.90
C GLN A 185 1.27 -10.56 29.41
N ARG A 186 1.71 -11.62 28.71
CA ARG A 186 2.89 -12.38 29.06
C ARG A 186 4.15 -11.51 29.10
N LEU A 187 4.31 -10.63 28.12
CA LEU A 187 5.43 -9.66 28.10
C LEU A 187 5.37 -8.64 29.23
N ILE A 188 4.16 -8.19 29.62
CA ILE A 188 3.95 -7.30 30.77
C ILE A 188 4.34 -8.01 32.07
N ASP A 189 4.04 -9.30 32.16
CA ASP A 189 4.38 -10.16 33.31
C ASP A 189 5.86 -10.56 33.33
N GLY A 190 6.62 -10.18 32.31
CA GLY A 190 8.07 -10.38 32.24
C GLY A 190 8.50 -11.71 31.63
N GLU A 191 7.58 -12.45 30.98
CA GLU A 191 7.91 -13.68 30.29
C GLU A 191 8.70 -13.41 29.00
N ASP A 192 9.58 -14.34 28.64
CA ASP A 192 10.22 -14.37 27.34
C ASP A 192 9.30 -15.08 26.33
N VAL A 193 8.84 -14.35 25.33
CA VAL A 193 7.96 -14.87 24.27
C VAL A 193 8.73 -15.14 22.97
N GLY A 194 10.04 -14.84 22.95
CA GLY A 194 10.89 -14.99 21.77
C GLY A 194 10.94 -13.72 20.90
N ARG A 195 11.70 -13.81 19.81
CA ARG A 195 11.99 -12.65 18.94
C ARG A 195 11.04 -12.50 17.75
N GLU A 196 10.35 -13.57 17.40
CA GLU A 196 9.38 -13.61 16.29
C GLU A 196 8.14 -14.38 16.71
N VAL A 197 6.99 -13.83 16.38
CA VAL A 197 5.70 -14.50 16.57
C VAL A 197 4.94 -14.46 15.27
N LYS A 198 4.54 -15.63 14.78
CA LYS A 198 3.69 -15.78 13.60
C LYS A 198 2.29 -16.16 14.06
N MET A 199 1.38 -15.19 13.99
CA MET A 199 -0.03 -15.41 14.29
C MET A 199 -0.70 -16.08 13.12
N GLN A 200 -1.66 -16.94 13.41
CA GLN A 200 -2.46 -17.57 12.36
C GLN A 200 -3.44 -16.57 11.76
N ALA A 201 -3.71 -16.73 10.47
CA ALA A 201 -4.78 -15.97 9.82
C ALA A 201 -6.12 -16.34 10.49
N VAL A 202 -6.86 -15.32 10.86
CA VAL A 202 -8.12 -15.47 11.59
C VAL A 202 -9.27 -15.61 10.60
N ASP A 203 -10.17 -16.58 10.83
CA ASP A 203 -11.47 -16.56 10.17
C ASP A 203 -12.30 -15.42 10.79
N ALA A 204 -12.49 -14.36 10.02
CA ALA A 204 -13.17 -13.14 10.46
C ALA A 204 -14.59 -13.40 10.98
N SER A 205 -15.24 -14.49 10.52
CA SER A 205 -16.57 -14.89 10.99
C SER A 205 -16.59 -15.36 12.44
N ILE A 206 -15.43 -15.77 12.98
CA ILE A 206 -15.30 -16.40 14.31
C ILE A 206 -14.63 -15.44 15.31
N ALA A 207 -13.83 -14.51 14.83
CA ALA A 207 -12.80 -13.84 15.62
C ALA A 207 -13.28 -12.71 16.55
N GLY A 208 -14.52 -12.30 16.55
CA GLY A 208 -14.94 -11.16 17.37
C GLY A 208 -14.09 -9.91 17.12
N ILE A 209 -13.85 -9.56 15.86
CA ILE A 209 -13.00 -8.41 15.49
C ILE A 209 -13.54 -7.14 16.14
N PRO A 210 -12.75 -6.42 16.95
CA PRO A 210 -13.26 -5.29 17.70
C PRO A 210 -13.66 -4.13 16.79
N LEU A 211 -14.66 -3.36 17.18
CA LEU A 211 -14.93 -2.04 16.59
C LEU A 211 -13.82 -1.07 16.97
N ILE A 212 -13.44 -0.20 16.05
CA ILE A 212 -12.55 0.91 16.40
C ILE A 212 -13.25 1.83 17.41
N ARG A 213 -12.48 2.38 18.37
CA ARG A 213 -12.99 3.29 19.40
C ARG A 213 -12.73 4.76 19.08
N ARG A 214 -11.80 5.03 18.16
CA ARG A 214 -11.39 6.37 17.71
C ARG A 214 -11.22 6.36 16.20
N ALA A 215 -11.36 7.55 15.58
CA ALA A 215 -11.32 7.70 14.15
C ALA A 215 -9.98 7.26 13.54
N SER A 216 -10.08 6.62 12.39
CA SER A 216 -8.94 6.20 11.57
C SER A 216 -8.58 7.27 10.54
N SER A 217 -7.32 7.27 10.07
CA SER A 217 -6.89 8.06 8.92
C SER A 217 -7.77 7.73 7.70
N PHE A 218 -8.17 8.76 6.95
CA PHE A 218 -9.10 8.67 5.80
C PHE A 218 -10.50 8.14 6.13
N GLY A 219 -10.85 7.95 7.42
CA GLY A 219 -12.11 7.31 7.78
C GLY A 219 -12.21 5.86 7.30
N CYS A 220 -11.13 5.10 7.38
CA CYS A 220 -11.10 3.71 6.94
C CYS A 220 -12.12 2.85 7.70
N VAL A 221 -12.85 2.02 6.94
CA VAL A 221 -13.78 1.01 7.44
C VAL A 221 -13.61 -0.26 6.62
N GLU A 222 -13.33 -1.38 7.28
CA GLU A 222 -13.21 -2.68 6.64
C GLU A 222 -14.59 -3.24 6.34
N ILE A 223 -14.90 -3.45 5.06
CA ILE A 223 -16.18 -4.01 4.61
C ILE A 223 -16.10 -5.50 4.27
N THR A 224 -14.92 -5.94 3.83
CA THR A 224 -14.63 -7.37 3.58
C THR A 224 -13.21 -7.69 4.01
N ARG A 225 -12.95 -8.93 4.38
CA ARG A 225 -11.61 -9.46 4.64
C ARG A 225 -11.40 -10.75 3.86
N GLY A 226 -10.24 -10.86 3.21
CA GLY A 226 -9.91 -11.99 2.36
C GLY A 226 -10.55 -11.92 0.99
N CYS A 227 -9.91 -12.51 -0.01
CA CYS A 227 -10.34 -12.47 -1.40
C CYS A 227 -10.80 -13.84 -1.94
N GLY A 228 -10.04 -14.90 -1.65
CA GLY A 228 -10.36 -16.27 -2.08
C GLY A 228 -10.09 -16.56 -3.57
N ARG A 229 -9.50 -15.63 -4.35
CA ARG A 229 -9.20 -15.80 -5.78
C ARG A 229 -7.93 -16.62 -6.06
N ASN A 230 -7.15 -16.93 -5.01
CA ASN A 230 -6.00 -17.83 -5.07
C ASN A 230 -4.84 -17.37 -5.98
N CYS A 231 -4.60 -16.05 -6.08
CA CYS A 231 -3.44 -15.50 -6.78
C CYS A 231 -2.16 -15.82 -5.99
N GLN A 232 -1.14 -16.41 -6.63
CA GLN A 232 0.03 -16.94 -5.92
C GLN A 232 0.96 -15.87 -5.32
N PHE A 233 0.90 -14.63 -5.81
CA PHE A 233 1.69 -13.50 -5.33
C PHE A 233 1.02 -12.71 -4.20
N CYS A 234 -0.27 -13.00 -3.90
CA CYS A 234 -1.10 -12.11 -3.09
C CYS A 234 -1.43 -12.74 -1.74
N TYR A 235 -1.21 -12.01 -0.64
CA TYR A 235 -1.46 -12.48 0.73
C TYR A 235 -2.96 -12.58 1.07
N PRO A 236 -3.83 -11.58 0.77
CA PRO A 236 -5.26 -11.65 1.08
C PRO A 236 -6.00 -12.85 0.48
N THR A 237 -5.50 -13.37 -0.65
CA THR A 237 -6.11 -14.53 -1.30
C THR A 237 -5.99 -15.83 -0.50
N MET A 238 -5.06 -15.90 0.45
CA MET A 238 -4.86 -17.05 1.33
C MET A 238 -5.94 -17.16 2.41
N ARG A 239 -6.78 -16.14 2.55
CA ARG A 239 -7.86 -16.08 3.51
C ARG A 239 -9.20 -16.37 2.84
N ARG A 240 -10.08 -17.09 3.56
CA ARG A 240 -11.49 -17.16 3.19
C ARG A 240 -12.09 -15.77 3.18
N ARG A 241 -12.84 -15.42 2.13
CA ARG A 241 -13.54 -14.15 2.08
C ARG A 241 -14.68 -14.10 3.08
N TYR A 242 -14.75 -12.99 3.78
CA TYR A 242 -15.81 -12.66 4.70
C TYR A 242 -16.27 -11.21 4.46
N SER A 243 -17.58 -10.96 4.49
CA SER A 243 -18.17 -9.62 4.42
C SER A 243 -18.69 -9.24 5.80
N PHE A 244 -18.28 -8.08 6.30
CA PHE A 244 -18.76 -7.60 7.59
C PHE A 244 -20.25 -7.23 7.51
N PRO A 245 -21.05 -7.49 8.56
CA PRO A 245 -22.44 -7.06 8.60
C PRO A 245 -22.58 -5.55 8.44
N LEU A 246 -23.59 -5.08 7.70
CA LEU A 246 -23.83 -3.65 7.50
C LEU A 246 -23.92 -2.88 8.84
N SER A 247 -24.54 -3.49 9.86
CA SER A 247 -24.63 -2.88 11.19
C SER A 247 -23.28 -2.66 11.86
N TYR A 248 -22.30 -3.55 11.63
CA TYR A 248 -20.93 -3.38 12.10
C TYR A 248 -20.23 -2.23 11.34
N ILE A 249 -20.33 -2.24 10.02
CA ILE A 249 -19.76 -1.20 9.15
C ILE A 249 -20.28 0.18 9.54
N MET A 250 -21.58 0.32 9.73
CA MET A 250 -22.20 1.60 10.06
C MET A 250 -21.80 2.13 11.45
N LYS A 251 -21.49 1.26 12.42
CA LYS A 251 -20.91 1.67 13.70
C LYS A 251 -19.53 2.28 13.54
N GLU A 252 -18.69 1.72 12.68
CA GLU A 252 -17.36 2.29 12.40
C GLU A 252 -17.43 3.58 11.56
N VAL A 253 -18.40 3.68 10.64
CA VAL A 253 -18.72 4.95 9.97
C VAL A 253 -19.07 6.03 11.02
N GLU A 254 -19.92 5.68 11.98
CA GLU A 254 -20.29 6.59 13.07
C GLU A 254 -19.07 7.04 13.89
N VAL A 255 -18.20 6.13 14.29
CA VAL A 255 -16.98 6.45 15.05
C VAL A 255 -16.08 7.41 14.27
N ASN A 256 -15.87 7.15 12.99
CA ASN A 256 -15.05 8.00 12.12
C ASN A 256 -15.63 9.40 11.98
N ILE A 257 -16.92 9.51 11.68
CA ILE A 257 -17.61 10.81 11.51
C ILE A 257 -17.65 11.60 12.82
N LYS A 258 -17.98 10.97 13.94
CA LYS A 258 -17.95 11.60 15.29
C LYS A 258 -16.53 12.05 15.67
N GLY A 259 -15.51 11.31 15.25
CA GLY A 259 -14.10 11.66 15.42
C GLY A 259 -13.58 12.76 14.49
N GLY A 260 -14.46 13.30 13.62
CA GLY A 260 -14.17 14.46 12.77
C GLY A 260 -13.68 14.11 11.36
N SER A 261 -13.70 12.83 10.95
CA SER A 261 -13.47 12.46 9.54
C SER A 261 -14.62 13.00 8.68
N LYS A 262 -14.28 13.41 7.45
CA LYS A 262 -15.26 13.83 6.44
C LYS A 262 -15.40 12.78 5.34
N SER A 263 -14.44 11.88 5.26
CA SER A 263 -14.38 10.80 4.28
C SER A 263 -14.62 9.46 4.94
N ILE A 264 -15.11 8.52 4.15
CA ILE A 264 -15.13 7.09 4.46
C ILE A 264 -14.36 6.36 3.36
N PHE A 265 -13.33 5.63 3.76
CA PHE A 265 -12.52 4.81 2.86
C PHE A 265 -12.88 3.34 3.07
N LEU A 266 -13.50 2.74 2.07
CA LEU A 266 -13.92 1.33 2.09
C LEU A 266 -12.70 0.42 1.89
N VAL A 267 -12.25 -0.21 2.96
CA VAL A 267 -11.14 -1.18 2.94
C VAL A 267 -11.71 -2.55 2.54
N THR A 268 -11.25 -3.05 1.42
CA THR A 268 -11.72 -4.31 0.84
C THR A 268 -10.70 -4.84 -0.17
N ASP A 269 -10.70 -6.13 -0.43
CA ASP A 269 -9.92 -6.73 -1.52
C ASP A 269 -10.69 -6.72 -2.88
N ASP A 270 -12.01 -6.57 -2.83
CA ASP A 270 -12.88 -6.43 -4.00
C ASP A 270 -14.26 -5.92 -3.56
N VAL A 271 -14.51 -4.63 -3.77
CA VAL A 271 -15.76 -3.98 -3.33
C VAL A 271 -16.99 -4.60 -3.98
N PHE A 272 -16.91 -5.00 -5.25
CA PHE A 272 -18.05 -5.56 -5.99
C PHE A 272 -18.48 -6.96 -5.53
N LEU A 273 -17.73 -7.53 -4.60
CA LEU A 273 -18.04 -8.81 -3.98
C LEU A 273 -18.45 -8.68 -2.50
N TYR A 274 -18.91 -7.52 -2.08
CA TYR A 274 -19.53 -7.39 -0.77
C TYR A 274 -20.79 -8.28 -0.68
N ASP A 275 -20.89 -9.09 0.36
CA ASP A 275 -21.99 -10.05 0.61
C ASP A 275 -22.33 -10.89 -0.62
N THR A 276 -21.31 -11.33 -1.33
CA THR A 276 -21.42 -11.99 -2.62
C THR A 276 -22.12 -13.35 -2.56
N HIS A 277 -22.83 -13.70 -3.62
CA HIS A 277 -23.32 -15.05 -3.87
C HIS A 277 -22.17 -16.04 -4.14
N PRO A 278 -22.41 -17.36 -4.07
CA PRO A 278 -21.43 -18.38 -4.47
C PRO A 278 -20.84 -18.12 -5.85
N ASN A 279 -19.63 -18.65 -6.10
CA ASN A 279 -18.94 -18.55 -7.38
C ASN A 279 -18.61 -17.12 -7.84
N PHE A 280 -18.36 -16.21 -6.89
CA PHE A 280 -17.99 -14.80 -7.18
C PHE A 280 -19.04 -14.03 -7.99
N VAL A 281 -20.31 -14.35 -7.79
CA VAL A 281 -21.41 -13.60 -8.39
C VAL A 281 -21.78 -12.42 -7.47
N PRO A 282 -21.77 -11.17 -7.96
CA PRO A 282 -22.13 -10.00 -7.15
C PRO A 282 -23.53 -10.11 -6.54
N ASN A 283 -23.70 -9.53 -5.35
CA ASN A 283 -24.99 -9.32 -4.72
C ASN A 283 -25.34 -7.83 -4.85
N ARG A 284 -26.10 -7.50 -5.90
CA ARG A 284 -26.45 -6.12 -6.23
C ARG A 284 -27.22 -5.44 -5.10
N GLU A 285 -28.20 -6.10 -4.55
CA GLU A 285 -29.04 -5.55 -3.49
C GLU A 285 -28.22 -5.15 -2.26
N SER A 286 -27.38 -6.07 -1.78
CA SER A 286 -26.49 -5.81 -0.65
C SER A 286 -25.50 -4.68 -0.97
N MET A 287 -24.97 -4.62 -2.19
CA MET A 287 -24.03 -3.59 -2.62
C MET A 287 -24.66 -2.21 -2.67
N VAL A 288 -25.85 -2.09 -3.28
CA VAL A 288 -26.60 -0.83 -3.33
C VAL A 288 -26.98 -0.38 -1.93
N LYS A 289 -27.44 -1.29 -1.08
CA LYS A 289 -27.76 -1.00 0.32
C LYS A 289 -26.55 -0.51 1.10
N LEU A 290 -25.38 -1.12 0.94
CA LEU A 290 -24.13 -0.69 1.57
C LEU A 290 -23.79 0.74 1.17
N ILE A 291 -23.64 0.99 -0.14
CA ILE A 291 -23.19 2.29 -0.66
C ILE A 291 -24.19 3.39 -0.34
N SER A 292 -25.50 3.15 -0.52
CA SER A 292 -26.54 4.15 -0.21
C SER A 292 -26.59 4.45 1.29
N SER A 293 -26.45 3.45 2.17
CA SER A 293 -26.44 3.66 3.62
C SER A 293 -25.28 4.56 4.05
N ILE A 294 -24.08 4.34 3.51
CA ILE A 294 -22.90 5.14 3.84
C ILE A 294 -23.04 6.54 3.22
N ALA A 295 -23.46 6.64 1.96
CA ALA A 295 -23.60 7.92 1.27
C ALA A 295 -24.63 8.85 1.94
N ASN A 296 -25.70 8.28 2.49
CA ASN A 296 -26.76 9.02 3.16
C ASN A 296 -26.47 9.26 4.66
N TYR A 297 -25.36 8.70 5.20
CA TYR A 297 -25.04 8.93 6.61
C TYR A 297 -24.66 10.40 6.84
N PRO A 298 -25.29 11.09 7.84
CA PRO A 298 -25.02 12.49 8.10
C PRO A 298 -23.54 12.75 8.41
N GLY A 299 -22.95 13.71 7.69
CA GLY A 299 -21.52 14.08 7.86
C GLY A 299 -20.58 13.45 6.84
N VAL A 300 -20.96 12.38 6.15
CA VAL A 300 -20.16 11.79 5.07
C VAL A 300 -20.15 12.74 3.86
N LYS A 301 -18.96 13.27 3.53
CA LYS A 301 -18.74 14.16 2.38
C LYS A 301 -18.11 13.44 1.21
N GLU A 302 -17.27 12.43 1.49
CA GLU A 302 -16.57 11.66 0.47
C GLU A 302 -16.59 10.17 0.78
N ILE A 303 -16.58 9.36 -0.30
CA ILE A 303 -16.43 7.91 -0.22
C ILE A 303 -15.29 7.53 -1.16
N HIS A 304 -14.33 6.79 -0.60
CA HIS A 304 -13.20 6.21 -1.34
C HIS A 304 -13.29 4.69 -1.30
N ILE A 305 -12.74 4.05 -2.31
CA ILE A 305 -12.74 2.59 -2.44
C ILE A 305 -11.29 2.14 -2.62
N SER A 306 -10.85 1.15 -1.86
CA SER A 306 -9.50 0.61 -2.00
C SER A 306 -9.37 -0.20 -3.30
N HIS A 307 -10.06 -1.34 -3.37
CA HIS A 307 -9.89 -2.28 -4.47
C HIS A 307 -11.22 -2.73 -5.07
N ALA A 308 -11.16 -3.08 -6.35
CA ALA A 308 -12.23 -3.71 -7.10
C ALA A 308 -11.65 -4.73 -8.09
N ALA A 309 -12.49 -5.54 -8.71
CA ALA A 309 -12.09 -6.43 -9.79
C ALA A 309 -12.96 -6.26 -11.05
N MET A 310 -12.41 -6.59 -12.23
CA MET A 310 -13.12 -6.43 -13.50
C MET A 310 -14.27 -7.43 -13.67
N ALA A 311 -14.04 -8.68 -13.34
CA ALA A 311 -15.00 -9.76 -13.61
C ALA A 311 -16.38 -9.53 -12.96
N PRO A 312 -16.50 -9.09 -11.70
CA PRO A 312 -17.80 -8.76 -11.12
C PRO A 312 -18.52 -7.60 -11.82
N ALA A 313 -17.78 -6.56 -12.25
CA ALA A 313 -18.37 -5.45 -12.99
C ALA A 313 -18.96 -5.88 -14.35
N VAL A 314 -18.28 -6.81 -15.03
CA VAL A 314 -18.81 -7.43 -16.26
C VAL A 314 -20.01 -8.34 -15.99
N LYS A 315 -19.99 -9.05 -14.84
CA LYS A 315 -21.07 -9.98 -14.48
C LYS A 315 -22.38 -9.26 -14.17
N ASP A 316 -22.30 -8.09 -13.53
CA ASP A 316 -23.46 -7.29 -13.20
C ASP A 316 -23.24 -5.79 -13.48
N PRO A 317 -23.33 -5.36 -14.75
CA PRO A 317 -23.18 -3.95 -15.12
C PRO A 317 -24.20 -3.03 -14.44
N LYS A 318 -25.42 -3.51 -14.21
CA LYS A 318 -26.48 -2.75 -13.53
C LYS A 318 -26.12 -2.41 -12.08
N MET A 319 -25.35 -3.26 -11.40
CA MET A 319 -24.84 -2.92 -10.08
C MET A 319 -23.98 -1.64 -10.15
N ILE A 320 -23.11 -1.53 -11.16
CA ILE A 320 -22.27 -0.34 -11.35
C ILE A 320 -23.12 0.90 -11.64
N GLU A 321 -24.14 0.76 -12.52
CA GLU A 321 -25.09 1.83 -12.84
C GLU A 321 -25.81 2.34 -11.58
N GLU A 322 -26.27 1.44 -10.71
CA GLU A 322 -27.05 1.78 -9.51
C GLU A 322 -26.21 2.41 -8.39
N ILE A 323 -24.94 1.99 -8.18
CA ILE A 323 -24.09 2.56 -7.11
C ILE A 323 -23.37 3.84 -7.51
N SER A 324 -23.12 4.04 -8.81
CA SER A 324 -22.32 5.17 -9.30
C SER A 324 -22.88 6.54 -8.95
N PRO A 325 -24.19 6.83 -9.02
CA PRO A 325 -24.74 8.13 -8.63
C PRO A 325 -24.38 8.54 -7.19
N TYR A 326 -24.50 7.61 -6.23
CA TYR A 326 -24.14 7.86 -4.83
C TYR A 326 -22.66 8.20 -4.67
N LEU A 327 -21.78 7.47 -5.34
CA LEU A 327 -20.34 7.66 -5.27
C LEU A 327 -19.89 8.93 -5.99
N LEU A 328 -20.49 9.26 -7.14
CA LEU A 328 -20.21 10.48 -7.89
C LEU A 328 -20.65 11.74 -7.13
N GLU A 329 -21.71 11.66 -6.36
CA GLU A 329 -22.10 12.74 -5.44
C GLU A 329 -21.03 12.94 -4.35
N LYS A 330 -20.45 11.87 -3.84
CA LYS A 330 -19.49 11.83 -2.74
C LYS A 330 -18.02 11.75 -3.18
N THR A 331 -17.67 12.40 -4.30
CA THR A 331 -16.28 12.52 -4.74
C THR A 331 -15.89 13.93 -5.13
N ARG A 332 -14.70 14.38 -4.73
CA ARG A 332 -14.08 15.63 -5.20
C ARG A 332 -13.25 15.43 -6.46
N ARG A 333 -12.94 14.18 -6.81
CA ARG A 333 -12.07 13.89 -7.95
C ARG A 333 -12.70 14.35 -9.26
N ARG A 334 -11.89 15.02 -10.09
CA ARG A 334 -12.33 15.52 -11.39
C ARG A 334 -11.26 15.28 -12.45
N LEU A 335 -11.71 14.85 -13.62
CA LEU A 335 -10.89 14.82 -14.83
C LEU A 335 -11.58 15.67 -15.89
N ARG A 336 -10.91 16.71 -16.38
CA ARG A 336 -11.47 17.66 -17.37
C ARG A 336 -12.85 18.20 -16.96
N GLY A 337 -13.01 18.55 -15.67
CA GLY A 337 -14.25 19.08 -15.09
C GLY A 337 -15.31 18.05 -14.69
N LYS A 338 -15.27 16.82 -15.19
CA LYS A 338 -16.22 15.75 -14.84
C LYS A 338 -15.79 15.01 -13.58
N ARG A 339 -16.74 14.77 -12.67
CA ARG A 339 -16.51 13.92 -11.49
C ARG A 339 -16.27 12.48 -11.91
N TYR A 340 -15.40 11.78 -11.18
CA TYR A 340 -15.16 10.35 -11.39
C TYR A 340 -14.90 9.61 -10.08
N VAL A 341 -15.19 8.30 -10.11
CA VAL A 341 -14.86 7.33 -9.06
C VAL A 341 -13.61 6.57 -9.45
N THR A 342 -12.82 6.15 -8.48
CA THR A 342 -11.64 5.31 -8.73
C THR A 342 -11.54 4.22 -7.69
N ALA A 343 -10.94 3.11 -8.07
CA ALA A 343 -10.50 2.01 -7.20
C ALA A 343 -9.27 1.37 -7.84
N GLU A 344 -8.45 0.69 -7.06
CA GLU A 344 -7.35 -0.10 -7.59
C GLU A 344 -7.87 -1.43 -8.15
N ILE A 345 -7.47 -1.77 -9.37
CA ILE A 345 -7.87 -3.01 -10.04
C ILE A 345 -6.65 -3.74 -10.58
N GLY A 346 -6.41 -4.92 -10.05
CA GLY A 346 -5.31 -5.77 -10.51
C GLY A 346 -5.63 -6.43 -11.85
N VAL A 347 -5.08 -5.93 -12.95
CA VAL A 347 -5.08 -6.60 -14.27
C VAL A 347 -3.94 -7.59 -14.35
N GLU A 348 -2.78 -7.18 -13.92
CA GLU A 348 -1.49 -7.85 -13.79
C GLU A 348 -0.85 -8.23 -15.13
N THR A 349 -1.53 -9.03 -15.96
CA THR A 349 -0.97 -9.53 -17.22
C THR A 349 -2.07 -9.74 -18.28
N GLY A 350 -1.69 -9.68 -19.55
CA GLY A 350 -2.49 -10.12 -20.67
C GLY A 350 -2.32 -11.63 -20.99
N SER A 351 -1.33 -12.29 -20.38
CA SER A 351 -1.07 -13.69 -20.65
C SER A 351 -2.09 -14.62 -20.01
N VAL A 352 -2.92 -15.26 -20.84
CA VAL A 352 -3.83 -16.31 -20.39
C VAL A 352 -3.07 -17.49 -19.77
N ARG A 353 -1.85 -17.79 -20.26
CA ARG A 353 -1.00 -18.86 -19.73
C ARG A 353 -0.61 -18.58 -18.27
N ILE A 354 -0.09 -17.37 -17.98
CA ILE A 354 0.29 -16.96 -16.63
C ILE A 354 -0.94 -16.92 -15.72
N LEU A 355 -2.07 -16.40 -16.21
CA LEU A 355 -3.31 -16.37 -15.45
C LEU A 355 -3.78 -17.77 -15.06
N LYS A 356 -3.83 -18.72 -16.01
CA LYS A 356 -4.23 -20.12 -15.71
C LYS A 356 -3.31 -20.75 -14.67
N LYS A 357 -2.02 -20.50 -14.77
CA LYS A 357 -1.02 -21.08 -13.89
C LYS A 357 -1.09 -20.54 -12.45
N SER A 358 -1.32 -19.23 -12.28
CA SER A 358 -1.06 -18.57 -11.00
C SER A 358 -2.12 -17.60 -10.49
N MET A 359 -3.09 -17.21 -11.31
CA MET A 359 -4.08 -16.16 -10.98
C MET A 359 -5.47 -16.45 -11.57
N GLY A 360 -5.80 -17.71 -11.89
CA GLY A 360 -7.03 -18.06 -12.60
C GLY A 360 -8.32 -17.59 -11.93
N GLY A 361 -8.31 -17.43 -10.62
CA GLY A 361 -9.45 -16.89 -9.88
C GLY A 361 -9.78 -15.43 -10.21
N LYS A 362 -8.89 -14.66 -10.86
CA LYS A 362 -9.19 -13.29 -11.28
C LYS A 362 -10.33 -13.20 -12.29
N ALA A 363 -10.47 -14.21 -13.15
CA ALA A 363 -11.51 -14.26 -14.17
C ALA A 363 -12.88 -14.70 -13.64
N LEU A 364 -12.96 -15.32 -12.45
CA LEU A 364 -14.22 -15.83 -11.91
C LEU A 364 -15.28 -14.74 -11.80
N PRO A 365 -16.54 -15.01 -12.22
CA PRO A 365 -17.14 -16.31 -12.58
C PRO A 365 -16.99 -16.73 -14.05
N PHE A 366 -16.19 -16.03 -14.86
CA PHE A 366 -15.93 -16.35 -16.26
C PHE A 366 -14.75 -17.33 -16.41
N LYS A 367 -14.51 -17.78 -17.65
CA LYS A 367 -13.35 -18.57 -17.99
C LYS A 367 -12.11 -17.66 -18.10
N VAL A 368 -10.95 -18.21 -17.79
CA VAL A 368 -9.68 -17.46 -17.89
C VAL A 368 -9.35 -17.10 -19.34
N ASP A 369 -9.80 -17.93 -20.30
CA ASP A 369 -9.60 -17.67 -21.73
C ASP A 369 -10.30 -16.38 -22.21
N ASP A 370 -11.32 -15.91 -21.50
CA ASP A 370 -12.05 -14.69 -21.83
C ASP A 370 -11.38 -13.43 -21.25
N TRP A 371 -10.17 -13.52 -20.69
CA TRP A 371 -9.56 -12.47 -19.91
C TRP A 371 -9.46 -11.12 -20.63
N HIS A 372 -8.99 -11.09 -21.88
CA HIS A 372 -8.92 -9.85 -22.66
C HIS A 372 -10.30 -9.21 -22.85
N GLN A 373 -11.30 -10.03 -23.10
CA GLN A 373 -12.68 -9.56 -23.23
C GLN A 373 -13.22 -9.02 -21.89
N ILE A 374 -12.95 -9.73 -20.77
CA ILE A 374 -13.34 -9.29 -19.42
C ILE A 374 -12.75 -7.91 -19.13
N ILE A 375 -11.46 -7.69 -19.40
CA ILE A 375 -10.79 -6.42 -19.14
C ILE A 375 -11.38 -5.30 -20.03
N ASN A 376 -11.48 -5.51 -21.33
CA ASN A 376 -12.00 -4.46 -22.23
C ASN A 376 -13.47 -4.12 -21.95
N THR A 377 -14.32 -5.14 -21.73
CA THR A 377 -15.75 -4.96 -21.39
C THR A 377 -15.89 -4.29 -20.03
N GLY A 378 -15.14 -4.77 -19.01
CA GLY A 378 -15.19 -4.21 -17.67
C GLY A 378 -14.76 -2.74 -17.63
N LEU A 379 -13.69 -2.37 -18.33
CA LEU A 379 -13.30 -0.97 -18.48
C LEU A 379 -14.37 -0.15 -19.22
N GLY A 380 -15.06 -0.73 -20.20
CA GLY A 380 -16.20 -0.10 -20.85
C GLY A 380 -17.30 0.24 -19.85
N VAL A 381 -17.80 -0.76 -19.13
CA VAL A 381 -18.85 -0.61 -18.10
C VAL A 381 -18.43 0.45 -17.06
N LEU A 382 -17.21 0.39 -16.57
CA LEU A 382 -16.70 1.35 -15.59
C LEU A 382 -16.62 2.77 -16.18
N ASN A 383 -16.06 2.95 -17.38
CA ASN A 383 -15.93 4.26 -18.00
C ASN A 383 -17.28 4.90 -18.34
N ASP A 384 -18.25 4.12 -18.80
CA ASP A 384 -19.62 4.58 -19.11
C ASP A 384 -20.31 5.13 -17.85
N ASN A 385 -19.92 4.62 -16.67
CA ASN A 385 -20.41 5.06 -15.37
C ASN A 385 -19.44 6.02 -14.65
N SER A 386 -18.51 6.64 -15.37
CA SER A 386 -17.53 7.60 -14.84
C SER A 386 -16.60 7.04 -13.76
N TRP A 387 -16.26 5.76 -13.86
CA TRP A 387 -15.19 5.15 -13.07
C TRP A 387 -13.91 5.12 -13.91
N TYR A 388 -12.83 5.65 -13.35
CA TYR A 388 -11.50 5.65 -13.96
C TYR A 388 -10.54 4.93 -13.00
N PRO A 389 -10.42 3.60 -13.10
CA PRO A 389 -9.65 2.80 -12.16
C PRO A 389 -8.14 3.02 -12.29
N LEU A 390 -7.41 2.73 -11.18
CA LEU A 390 -5.97 2.49 -11.21
C LEU A 390 -5.76 1.02 -11.53
N CYS A 391 -5.20 0.72 -12.69
CA CYS A 391 -4.97 -0.66 -13.11
C CYS A 391 -3.50 -1.04 -12.97
N THR A 392 -3.22 -2.05 -12.14
CA THR A 392 -1.86 -2.60 -11.99
C THR A 392 -1.53 -3.56 -13.13
N PHE A 393 -0.31 -3.47 -13.62
CA PHE A 393 0.29 -4.38 -14.61
C PHE A 393 1.62 -4.84 -14.05
N MET A 394 1.76 -6.15 -13.85
CA MET A 394 2.93 -6.73 -13.22
C MET A 394 3.81 -7.39 -14.27
N THR A 395 5.11 -7.11 -14.23
CA THR A 395 6.11 -7.77 -15.09
C THR A 395 7.25 -8.36 -14.25
N GLY A 396 8.00 -9.29 -14.84
CA GLY A 396 9.05 -10.01 -14.13
C GLY A 396 8.52 -11.10 -13.22
N THR A 397 7.31 -11.60 -13.45
CA THR A 397 6.73 -12.70 -12.68
C THR A 397 7.51 -14.00 -12.89
N PRO A 398 7.47 -14.96 -11.94
CA PRO A 398 8.05 -16.28 -12.15
C PRO A 398 7.54 -16.93 -13.44
N ASP A 399 8.44 -17.55 -14.18
CA ASP A 399 8.16 -18.23 -15.46
C ASP A 399 7.56 -17.36 -16.58
N GLU A 400 7.61 -16.04 -16.47
CA GLU A 400 7.19 -15.12 -17.53
C GLU A 400 8.14 -15.26 -18.74
N THR A 401 7.56 -15.47 -19.90
CA THR A 401 8.26 -15.57 -21.20
C THR A 401 8.03 -14.30 -22.03
N GLU A 402 8.78 -14.10 -23.12
CA GLU A 402 8.56 -12.98 -24.04
C GLU A 402 7.15 -13.00 -24.65
N ASP A 403 6.59 -14.17 -24.95
CA ASP A 403 5.22 -14.30 -25.46
C ASP A 403 4.18 -13.81 -24.42
N ASP A 404 4.42 -14.02 -23.13
CA ASP A 404 3.54 -13.51 -22.08
C ASP A 404 3.59 -11.98 -21.97
N VAL A 405 4.77 -11.42 -22.15
CA VAL A 405 4.98 -9.97 -22.19
C VAL A 405 4.30 -9.36 -23.41
N LEU A 406 4.45 -9.99 -24.59
CA LEU A 406 3.77 -9.58 -25.83
C LEU A 406 2.25 -9.63 -25.66
N ALA A 407 1.69 -10.68 -25.07
CA ALA A 407 0.25 -10.77 -24.79
C ALA A 407 -0.23 -9.64 -23.87
N THR A 408 0.62 -9.18 -22.95
CA THR A 408 0.31 -8.03 -22.09
C THR A 408 0.35 -6.71 -22.87
N LEU A 409 1.29 -6.54 -23.78
CA LEU A 409 1.37 -5.37 -24.67
C LEU A 409 0.16 -5.32 -25.63
N GLU A 410 -0.27 -6.46 -26.17
CA GLU A 410 -1.48 -6.60 -26.98
C GLU A 410 -2.73 -6.20 -26.21
N LEU A 411 -2.86 -6.67 -24.95
CA LEU A 411 -3.94 -6.22 -24.08
C LEU A 411 -3.90 -4.70 -23.87
N LEU A 412 -2.72 -4.14 -23.60
CA LEU A 412 -2.56 -2.70 -23.48
C LEU A 412 -3.06 -1.99 -24.73
N ASP A 413 -2.75 -2.48 -25.93
CA ASP A 413 -3.23 -1.87 -27.18
C ASP A 413 -4.73 -1.97 -27.37
N THR A 414 -5.33 -3.08 -26.96
CA THR A 414 -6.79 -3.27 -26.99
C THR A 414 -7.52 -2.22 -26.14
N ILE A 415 -6.95 -1.84 -24.99
CA ILE A 415 -7.57 -0.90 -24.04
C ILE A 415 -7.06 0.55 -24.18
N LYS A 416 -6.32 0.90 -25.25
CA LYS A 416 -5.68 2.21 -25.42
C LYS A 416 -6.63 3.41 -25.39
N ASP A 417 -7.90 3.20 -25.77
CA ASP A 417 -8.94 4.22 -25.82
C ASP A 417 -9.80 4.28 -24.54
N ARG A 418 -9.50 3.41 -23.55
CA ARG A 418 -10.14 3.45 -22.25
C ARG A 418 -9.47 4.45 -21.31
N THR A 419 -10.26 5.04 -20.42
CA THR A 419 -9.75 5.96 -19.40
C THR A 419 -9.44 5.18 -18.12
N LEU A 420 -8.17 5.08 -17.80
CA LEU A 420 -7.64 4.44 -16.58
C LEU A 420 -6.30 5.08 -16.22
N PHE A 421 -5.83 4.85 -15.00
CA PHE A 421 -4.45 5.15 -14.61
C PHE A 421 -3.65 3.83 -14.64
N TYR A 422 -2.62 3.77 -15.45
CA TYR A 422 -1.75 2.60 -15.59
C TYR A 422 -0.72 2.59 -14.47
N VAL A 423 -0.63 1.50 -13.73
CA VAL A 423 0.33 1.32 -12.64
C VAL A 423 1.21 0.09 -12.95
N PRO A 424 2.22 0.23 -13.83
CA PRO A 424 3.15 -0.85 -14.07
C PRO A 424 4.04 -1.05 -12.83
N VAL A 425 4.15 -2.31 -12.39
CA VAL A 425 4.94 -2.73 -11.24
C VAL A 425 5.82 -3.93 -11.57
N ILE A 426 6.96 -4.04 -10.89
CA ILE A 426 7.83 -5.20 -10.97
C ILE A 426 7.39 -6.20 -9.92
N PHE A 427 7.39 -7.49 -10.26
CA PHE A 427 7.15 -8.55 -9.29
C PHE A 427 8.18 -8.50 -8.15
N ILE A 428 7.68 -8.57 -6.92
CA ILE A 428 8.48 -8.81 -5.72
C ILE A 428 7.89 -9.98 -4.90
N PRO A 429 8.71 -10.87 -4.35
CA PRO A 429 8.23 -11.88 -3.42
C PRO A 429 7.79 -11.23 -2.10
N ILE A 430 6.63 -11.63 -1.59
CA ILE A 430 6.11 -11.16 -0.28
C ILE A 430 5.97 -12.36 0.64
N GLU A 431 6.43 -12.24 1.89
CA GLU A 431 6.29 -13.32 2.89
C GLU A 431 4.81 -13.69 3.10
N GLY A 432 4.56 -14.99 3.29
CA GLY A 432 3.21 -15.52 3.45
C GLY A 432 2.45 -15.78 2.16
N THR A 433 3.02 -15.43 0.98
CA THR A 433 2.47 -15.79 -0.33
C THR A 433 3.07 -17.09 -0.86
N ARG A 434 2.46 -17.69 -1.88
CA ARG A 434 3.03 -18.90 -2.51
C ARG A 434 4.32 -18.61 -3.26
N TRP A 435 4.50 -17.38 -3.74
CA TRP A 435 5.71 -16.93 -4.42
C TRP A 435 6.72 -16.25 -3.48
N SER A 436 6.57 -16.42 -2.18
CA SER A 436 7.48 -15.81 -1.18
C SER A 436 8.95 -16.24 -1.29
N LYS A 437 9.21 -17.40 -1.88
CA LYS A 437 10.57 -17.95 -2.07
C LYS A 437 11.16 -17.66 -3.45
N GLU A 438 10.41 -17.02 -4.34
CA GLU A 438 10.89 -16.68 -5.67
C GLU A 438 11.96 -15.59 -5.61
N ALA A 439 12.81 -15.58 -6.63
CA ALA A 439 13.88 -14.59 -6.70
C ALA A 439 13.32 -13.18 -6.93
N ARG A 440 13.76 -12.22 -6.11
CA ARG A 440 13.50 -10.80 -6.34
C ARG A 440 14.30 -10.37 -7.58
N ARG A 441 13.62 -9.74 -8.52
CA ARG A 441 14.24 -9.15 -9.71
C ARG A 441 14.28 -7.63 -9.57
N GLY A 442 15.38 -7.02 -10.03
CA GLY A 442 15.50 -5.57 -10.14
C GLY A 442 15.20 -5.10 -11.57
N LEU A 443 15.21 -3.79 -11.78
CA LEU A 443 15.01 -3.18 -13.08
C LEU A 443 16.08 -3.58 -14.10
N ASP A 444 17.27 -3.89 -13.64
CA ASP A 444 18.43 -4.36 -14.42
C ASP A 444 18.23 -5.75 -15.06
N HIS A 445 17.29 -6.52 -14.55
CA HIS A 445 16.95 -7.84 -15.07
C HIS A 445 15.77 -7.82 -16.06
N LEU A 446 15.17 -6.65 -16.30
CA LEU A 446 14.05 -6.53 -17.24
C LEU A 446 14.54 -6.57 -18.69
N SER A 447 13.86 -7.37 -19.51
CA SER A 447 14.03 -7.37 -20.96
C SER A 447 13.50 -6.05 -21.58
N ASP A 448 13.88 -5.79 -22.83
CA ASP A 448 13.37 -4.61 -23.57
C ASP A 448 11.85 -4.61 -23.68
N LEU A 449 11.22 -5.78 -23.88
CA LEU A 449 9.76 -5.91 -23.92
C LEU A 449 9.09 -5.62 -22.57
N GLN A 450 9.69 -6.09 -21.47
CA GLN A 450 9.19 -5.77 -20.11
C GLN A 450 9.27 -4.27 -19.83
N TRP A 451 10.35 -3.61 -20.26
CA TRP A 451 10.47 -2.17 -20.22
C TRP A 451 9.39 -1.45 -21.04
N GLU A 452 8.96 -2.04 -22.16
CA GLU A 452 7.91 -1.46 -22.99
C GLU A 452 6.55 -1.43 -22.28
N ILE A 453 6.22 -2.42 -21.43
CA ILE A 453 5.03 -2.36 -20.57
C ILE A 453 5.08 -1.11 -19.68
N ILE A 454 6.21 -0.89 -19.01
CA ILE A 454 6.39 0.23 -18.09
C ILE A 454 6.27 1.57 -18.85
N THR A 455 6.98 1.70 -19.97
CA THR A 455 7.00 2.94 -20.73
C THR A 455 5.67 3.24 -21.40
N THR A 456 4.97 2.22 -21.91
CA THR A 456 3.65 2.36 -22.53
C THR A 456 2.61 2.82 -21.50
N GLY A 457 2.60 2.23 -20.30
CA GLY A 457 1.72 2.67 -19.23
C GLY A 457 1.91 4.14 -18.89
N TRP A 458 3.15 4.57 -18.71
CA TRP A 458 3.45 5.97 -18.38
C TRP A 458 3.18 6.96 -19.52
N LYS A 459 3.48 6.60 -20.77
CA LYS A 459 3.11 7.43 -21.93
C LYS A 459 1.60 7.69 -21.97
N ARG A 460 0.80 6.66 -21.68
CA ARG A 460 -0.66 6.77 -21.65
C ARG A 460 -1.14 7.62 -20.46
N ASN A 461 -0.55 7.43 -19.30
CA ASN A 461 -0.85 8.28 -18.14
C ASN A 461 -0.58 9.76 -18.45
N MET A 462 0.55 10.09 -19.04
CA MET A 462 0.87 11.45 -19.45
C MET A 462 -0.15 11.99 -20.46
N ARG A 463 -0.60 11.16 -21.42
CA ARG A 463 -1.61 11.57 -22.41
C ARG A 463 -2.97 11.87 -21.75
N ILE A 464 -3.39 11.05 -20.78
CA ILE A 464 -4.72 11.13 -20.17
C ILE A 464 -4.74 12.20 -19.06
N TRP A 465 -3.76 12.17 -18.16
CA TRP A 465 -3.81 12.84 -16.86
C TRP A 465 -3.00 14.14 -16.77
N ALA A 466 -1.94 14.31 -17.58
CA ALA A 466 -1.15 15.51 -17.53
C ALA A 466 -1.90 16.72 -18.13
N SER A 467 -1.73 17.88 -17.50
CA SER A 467 -2.22 19.14 -18.07
C SER A 467 -1.51 19.49 -19.37
N ASP A 468 -2.17 20.26 -20.24
CA ASP A 468 -1.58 20.65 -21.51
C ASP A 468 -0.32 21.51 -21.34
N GLN A 469 -0.20 22.23 -20.22
CA GLN A 469 1.01 22.98 -19.88
C GLN A 469 2.19 22.02 -19.59
N ILE A 470 1.97 20.97 -18.77
CA ILE A 470 3.00 19.96 -18.48
C ILE A 470 3.41 19.25 -19.75
N LYS A 471 2.46 18.86 -20.62
CA LYS A 471 2.76 18.21 -21.90
C LYS A 471 3.65 19.08 -22.80
N LYS A 472 3.48 20.39 -22.79
CA LYS A 472 4.28 21.34 -23.60
C LYS A 472 5.66 21.61 -22.98
N MET A 473 5.75 21.73 -21.68
CA MET A 473 7.00 22.10 -20.99
C MET A 473 7.96 20.92 -20.77
N LEU A 474 7.43 19.74 -20.47
CA LEU A 474 8.24 18.59 -20.09
C LEU A 474 9.29 18.18 -21.13
N PRO A 475 8.99 18.11 -22.45
CA PRO A 475 9.98 17.72 -23.46
C PRO A 475 11.12 18.73 -23.62
N PHE A 476 10.85 20.02 -23.45
CA PHE A 476 11.80 21.08 -23.78
C PHE A 476 12.68 21.53 -22.63
N VAL A 477 12.21 21.41 -21.38
CA VAL A 477 12.92 21.90 -20.20
C VAL A 477 13.20 20.77 -19.21
N GLY A 478 12.17 20.05 -18.81
CA GLY A 478 12.28 19.05 -17.74
C GLY A 478 13.15 17.86 -18.12
N LEU A 479 12.95 17.31 -19.30
CA LEU A 479 13.65 16.11 -19.74
C LEU A 479 15.15 16.33 -20.07
N PRO A 480 15.55 17.42 -20.75
CA PRO A 480 16.98 17.71 -20.91
C PRO A 480 17.70 17.92 -19.57
N MET A 481 17.11 18.66 -18.64
CA MET A 481 17.69 18.85 -17.30
C MET A 481 17.81 17.53 -16.56
N TYR A 482 16.78 16.70 -16.61
CA TYR A 482 16.78 15.38 -15.99
C TYR A 482 17.79 14.44 -16.63
N TRP A 483 17.92 14.45 -17.96
CA TRP A 483 18.93 13.70 -18.70
C TRP A 483 20.36 14.09 -18.27
N PHE A 484 20.65 15.39 -18.17
CA PHE A 484 21.94 15.90 -17.67
C PHE A 484 22.21 15.44 -16.24
N TYR A 485 21.21 15.55 -15.36
CA TYR A 485 21.30 15.13 -13.98
C TYR A 485 21.60 13.63 -13.86
N LEU A 486 20.83 12.78 -14.55
CA LEU A 486 21.05 11.34 -14.54
C LEU A 486 22.43 10.95 -15.05
N ARG A 487 22.88 11.57 -16.14
CA ARG A 487 24.20 11.34 -16.69
C ARG A 487 25.32 11.74 -15.74
N TRP A 488 25.12 12.82 -15.01
CA TRP A 488 26.11 13.34 -14.05
C TRP A 488 26.18 12.48 -12.80
N VAL A 489 25.04 12.15 -12.21
CA VAL A 489 24.97 11.44 -10.91
C VAL A 489 25.17 9.92 -11.07
N HIS A 490 24.60 9.32 -12.10
CA HIS A 490 24.53 7.87 -12.25
C HIS A 490 25.27 7.32 -13.48
N GLY A 491 25.92 8.19 -14.26
CA GLY A 491 26.62 7.78 -15.48
C GLY A 491 25.68 7.44 -16.64
N SER A 492 26.29 7.10 -17.80
CA SER A 492 25.55 6.91 -19.05
C SER A 492 24.69 5.64 -19.11
N LYS A 493 24.92 4.67 -18.23
CA LYS A 493 24.24 3.36 -18.25
C LYS A 493 22.77 3.45 -17.78
N THR A 494 22.46 4.32 -16.83
CA THR A 494 21.11 4.53 -16.27
C THR A 494 20.23 5.45 -17.12
N VAL A 495 20.81 6.21 -18.02
CA VAL A 495 20.07 7.18 -18.83
C VAL A 495 19.07 6.50 -19.78
N GLY A 496 19.48 5.41 -20.44
CA GLY A 496 18.64 4.70 -21.41
C GLY A 496 17.30 4.22 -20.83
N PRO A 497 17.31 3.40 -19.78
CA PRO A 497 16.08 2.92 -19.13
C PRO A 497 15.15 4.03 -18.67
N VAL A 498 15.67 5.06 -18.03
CA VAL A 498 14.87 6.17 -17.51
C VAL A 498 14.31 7.03 -18.65
N MET A 499 15.06 7.25 -19.70
CA MET A 499 14.56 8.00 -20.86
C MET A 499 13.51 7.22 -21.64
N ARG A 500 13.63 5.89 -21.74
CA ARG A 500 12.54 5.02 -22.23
C ARG A 500 11.27 5.17 -21.39
N PHE A 501 11.41 5.19 -20.07
CA PHE A 501 10.30 5.47 -19.15
C PHE A 501 9.55 6.76 -19.50
N PHE A 502 10.27 7.83 -19.85
CA PHE A 502 9.67 9.09 -20.30
C PHE A 502 9.25 9.10 -21.78
N GLY A 503 9.40 7.98 -22.49
CA GLY A 503 8.89 7.81 -23.83
C GLY A 503 9.81 8.26 -24.96
N PHE A 504 11.10 8.38 -24.69
CA PHE A 504 12.08 8.65 -25.74
C PHE A 504 12.43 7.38 -26.51
N PRO A 505 12.55 7.46 -27.85
CA PRO A 505 12.83 6.28 -28.66
C PRO A 505 14.26 5.75 -28.42
N ASP A 506 14.40 4.42 -28.42
CA ASP A 506 15.70 3.73 -28.26
C ASP A 506 16.77 4.14 -29.28
N SER A 507 16.32 4.61 -30.45
CA SER A 507 17.23 5.12 -31.49
C SER A 507 18.14 6.25 -31.01
N MET A 508 17.71 7.02 -30.00
CA MET A 508 18.57 8.07 -29.40
C MET A 508 19.69 7.49 -28.52
N PHE A 509 19.61 6.23 -28.09
CA PHE A 509 20.50 5.64 -27.09
C PHE A 509 21.29 4.44 -27.58
N ARG A 510 20.95 3.83 -28.73
CA ARG A 510 21.57 2.60 -29.28
C ARG A 510 23.06 2.64 -29.55
N ARG A 511 23.68 3.80 -29.60
CA ARG A 511 25.11 3.90 -29.95
C ARG A 511 26.10 3.47 -28.86
N ARG A 512 25.68 3.09 -27.64
CA ARG A 512 26.59 2.78 -26.52
C ARG A 512 26.22 1.58 -25.63
N VAL A 513 25.28 0.71 -26.02
CA VAL A 513 24.78 -0.38 -25.13
C VAL A 513 25.55 -1.71 -25.31
N ASN A 514 26.60 -1.78 -26.08
CA ASN A 514 27.33 -3.03 -26.34
C ASN A 514 28.44 -3.36 -25.32
N LYS A 515 28.26 -3.05 -24.01
CA LYS A 515 29.10 -3.65 -22.97
C LYS A 515 28.22 -4.21 -21.86
N PRO A 516 28.48 -5.46 -21.40
CA PRO A 516 27.75 -6.06 -20.30
C PRO A 516 27.84 -5.20 -19.04
N CYS A 517 26.74 -5.11 -18.29
CA CYS A 517 26.71 -4.45 -16.99
C CYS A 517 27.65 -5.17 -16.02
N ASP A 518 28.60 -4.45 -15.43
CA ASP A 518 29.32 -4.93 -14.26
C ASP A 518 28.33 -5.06 -13.08
N ALA A 519 28.27 -6.25 -12.48
CA ALA A 519 27.34 -6.65 -11.44
C ALA A 519 27.40 -5.83 -10.13
N THR A 520 28.29 -4.86 -10.04
CA THR A 520 28.54 -4.05 -8.83
C THR A 520 27.62 -2.85 -8.64
N TYR A 521 26.84 -2.44 -9.67
CA TYR A 521 26.00 -1.23 -9.58
C TYR A 521 24.49 -1.47 -9.73
N CYS A 522 24.09 -2.67 -10.08
CA CYS A 522 22.70 -3.02 -10.32
C CYS A 522 22.03 -3.78 -9.15
N GLY A 523 22.67 -3.90 -8.02
CA GLY A 523 22.20 -4.73 -6.91
C GLY A 523 21.82 -3.98 -5.65
N SER A 524 21.52 -2.67 -5.68
CA SER A 524 21.36 -1.89 -4.47
C SER A 524 20.03 -2.10 -3.72
N ALA A 525 19.04 -2.77 -4.31
CA ALA A 525 17.87 -3.21 -3.54
C ALA A 525 18.10 -4.55 -2.81
N ALA A 526 19.05 -5.39 -3.31
CA ALA A 526 19.35 -6.69 -2.67
C ALA A 526 20.68 -6.69 -1.89
N LYS A 527 21.53 -5.70 -2.09
CA LYS A 527 22.71 -5.43 -1.27
C LYS A 527 22.86 -3.93 -1.14
N MET A 528 22.03 -3.31 -0.30
CA MET A 528 22.47 -2.11 0.38
C MET A 528 23.77 -2.51 1.11
N LYS A 529 24.93 -2.25 0.51
CA LYS A 529 26.08 -1.90 1.29
C LYS A 529 25.70 -0.61 2.00
N ILE A 530 25.05 -0.79 3.13
CA ILE A 530 24.90 0.25 4.14
C ILE A 530 26.35 0.61 4.44
N ALA A 531 26.77 1.80 3.99
CA ALA A 531 28.04 2.35 4.43
C ALA A 531 28.15 2.08 5.92
N GLU A 532 29.25 1.52 6.35
CA GLU A 532 29.57 1.26 7.75
C GLU A 532 29.47 2.57 8.53
N GLN A 533 28.25 2.89 8.95
CA GLN A 533 28.06 3.86 10.01
C GLN A 533 28.09 3.04 11.31
N PRO A 534 28.90 3.45 12.27
CA PRO A 534 29.00 2.75 13.54
C PRO A 534 27.63 2.63 14.20
N PRO A 535 27.43 1.62 15.05
CA PRO A 535 26.20 1.50 15.82
C PRO A 535 25.91 2.82 16.52
N ILE A 536 24.66 3.25 16.51
CA ILE A 536 24.23 4.49 17.17
C ILE A 536 24.64 4.35 18.63
N ALA A 537 25.74 5.01 18.99
CA ALA A 537 26.24 5.02 20.35
C ALA A 537 25.15 5.67 21.22
N ALA A 538 24.74 4.98 22.26
CA ALA A 538 24.06 5.59 23.39
C ALA A 538 25.03 6.63 23.94
N ASN A 539 24.82 7.91 23.68
CA ASN A 539 25.51 8.98 24.38
C ASN A 539 25.10 8.88 25.85
N GLY A 540 25.94 8.20 26.61
CA GLY A 540 26.00 8.37 28.05
C GLY A 540 26.55 9.77 28.32
N GLY A 541 25.66 10.70 28.57
CA GLY A 541 25.99 12.00 29.14
C GLY A 541 26.11 11.87 30.66
N ASN A 542 27.24 12.29 31.18
CA ASN A 542 27.42 12.63 32.59
C ASN A 542 26.38 13.64 33.06
#